data_d9098bc9387b4afd6036c26f06b7b573
#
_entry.id   d9098bc9387b4afd6036c26f06b7b573
#
_cell.length_a   1.000
_cell.length_b   1.000
_cell.length_c   1.000
_cell.angle_alpha   90.00
_cell.angle_beta   90.00
_cell.angle_gamma   90.00
#
_symmetry.space_group_name_H-M   'P 1'
#
loop_
_entity.id
_entity.type
_entity.pdbx_description
1 polymer ?
#
loop_
_entity_poly.entity_id
_entity_poly.type
_entity_poly.pdbx_seq_one_letter_code
_entity_poly.pdbx_strand_id
1 'polypeptide(L)'
;MPTAAGAAGTDGEPGWSPESGVPVETHLRVIVGEAMGYDVDDLPLELPLIDLGLDSLMGMRIKNRVEHDFSIPPLQVQALRDASVADVIALVEKLVAEAHDASDDSDAAGAEEAPAAGAESTSGREAGVAKQGINVPPRDASERMAFGTWATVVGTTAGGVTDELPALDDATVDALAARLSERAGADITADDVRAADTIADLAETLRPHLEVEVEGNIRVLRERPEGSTKPAVFLFHPAGGSSAVYQPLARRLPADVPVYGVERREGELTDRAAAYLDDIRDRADGRPVILGGWSFGGALAYEVAHQLRDSGIDVAQIVLLDTVQPSEKVPDTPEEMHARWDRYADFAKRTYGLDIPVPHDLLDQQGEEGLLTMLEQFLATADSTQHGLSGGVLEHQRASFVDNRILDQLDMTRWAEVDVPVVLFRAERMHDGAIELEPRYATIDEDGGWSAIVDDLEIVHLCGDHLAIVDEPEISKVGSWLGDRLDDLDTESRNGQ
;
A
#
# COMPACT_ATOMS: atom_id res chain seq x y z
N MET A 1 -15.71 -26.23 3.43
CA MET A 1 -14.76 -25.91 2.36
C MET A 1 -15.51 -25.76 1.05
N PRO A 2 -15.71 -24.58 0.51
CA PRO A 2 -15.90 -24.39 -0.90
C PRO A 2 -14.60 -23.92 -1.52
N THR A 3 -14.12 -24.65 -2.48
CA THR A 3 -12.97 -24.35 -3.32
C THR A 3 -13.26 -23.11 -4.15
N ALA A 4 -12.49 -22.05 -3.94
CA ALA A 4 -12.43 -20.94 -4.86
C ALA A 4 -11.84 -21.45 -6.18
N ALA A 5 -12.64 -21.44 -7.24
CA ALA A 5 -12.18 -21.70 -8.59
C ALA A 5 -11.42 -20.45 -9.05
N GLY A 6 -10.09 -20.58 -9.18
CA GLY A 6 -9.25 -19.54 -9.74
C GLY A 6 -9.62 -19.30 -11.20
N ALA A 7 -10.01 -18.08 -11.53
CA ALA A 7 -9.97 -17.58 -12.88
C ALA A 7 -8.51 -17.17 -13.17
N ALA A 8 -7.81 -17.94 -13.98
CA ALA A 8 -6.54 -17.56 -14.57
C ALA A 8 -6.84 -16.47 -15.62
N GLY A 9 -6.60 -15.20 -15.30
CA GLY A 9 -6.62 -14.11 -16.25
C GLY A 9 -5.45 -14.25 -17.22
N THR A 10 -5.73 -14.07 -18.50
CA THR A 10 -4.76 -13.95 -19.57
C THR A 10 -4.16 -12.54 -19.59
N ASP A 11 -2.90 -12.40 -19.94
CA ASP A 11 -2.14 -11.15 -19.97
C ASP A 11 -2.93 -9.99 -20.60
N GLY A 12 -3.12 -8.90 -19.82
CA GLY A 12 -3.66 -7.62 -20.29
C GLY A 12 -5.19 -7.48 -20.32
N GLU A 13 -5.95 -8.47 -19.84
CA GLU A 13 -7.41 -8.32 -19.73
C GLU A 13 -7.81 -7.70 -18.37
N PRO A 14 -8.86 -6.84 -18.34
CA PRO A 14 -9.38 -6.28 -17.09
C PRO A 14 -9.74 -7.39 -16.10
N GLY A 15 -9.47 -7.17 -14.80
CA GLY A 15 -9.69 -8.17 -13.75
C GLY A 15 -11.16 -8.55 -13.54
N TRP A 16 -12.08 -7.79 -14.18
CA TRP A 16 -13.52 -8.06 -14.22
C TRP A 16 -14.09 -7.86 -15.64
N SER A 17 -15.02 -8.69 -16.03
CA SER A 17 -15.82 -8.50 -17.25
C SER A 17 -17.27 -8.86 -16.98
N PRO A 18 -18.24 -8.29 -17.75
CA PRO A 18 -19.65 -8.68 -17.66
C PRO A 18 -19.89 -10.17 -17.90
N GLU A 19 -19.02 -10.80 -18.69
CA GLU A 19 -19.08 -12.23 -19.01
C GLU A 19 -18.58 -13.13 -17.88
N SER A 20 -17.87 -12.57 -16.89
CA SER A 20 -17.37 -13.31 -15.72
C SER A 20 -18.48 -13.90 -14.84
N GLY A 21 -19.70 -13.37 -14.96
CA GLY A 21 -20.84 -13.74 -14.10
C GLY A 21 -20.70 -13.27 -12.64
N VAL A 22 -19.66 -12.50 -12.31
CA VAL A 22 -19.46 -11.89 -10.99
C VAL A 22 -20.13 -10.52 -10.97
N PRO A 23 -21.07 -10.23 -10.06
CA PRO A 23 -21.63 -8.89 -9.91
C PRO A 23 -20.58 -7.82 -9.61
N VAL A 24 -20.76 -6.61 -10.15
CA VAL A 24 -19.91 -5.43 -9.85
C VAL A 24 -19.77 -5.24 -8.34
N GLU A 25 -20.90 -5.29 -7.61
CA GLU A 25 -20.91 -5.19 -6.14
C GLU A 25 -19.95 -6.18 -5.50
N THR A 26 -20.02 -7.45 -5.87
CA THR A 26 -19.19 -8.51 -5.27
C THR A 26 -17.71 -8.26 -5.51
N HIS A 27 -17.31 -7.91 -6.74
CA HIS A 27 -15.92 -7.64 -7.08
C HIS A 27 -15.40 -6.38 -6.39
N LEU A 28 -16.21 -5.31 -6.35
CA LEU A 28 -15.83 -4.06 -5.69
C LEU A 28 -15.68 -4.20 -4.18
N ARG A 29 -16.54 -5.00 -3.52
CA ARG A 29 -16.39 -5.32 -2.09
C ARG A 29 -15.07 -6.04 -1.81
N VAL A 30 -14.62 -6.91 -2.70
CA VAL A 30 -13.29 -7.55 -2.59
C VAL A 30 -12.19 -6.50 -2.69
N ILE A 31 -12.23 -5.62 -3.70
CA ILE A 31 -11.22 -4.55 -3.86
C ILE A 31 -11.12 -3.68 -2.61
N VAL A 32 -12.25 -3.19 -2.11
CA VAL A 32 -12.29 -2.30 -0.94
C VAL A 32 -11.86 -3.05 0.33
N GLY A 33 -12.36 -4.28 0.53
CA GLY A 33 -12.02 -5.10 1.68
C GLY A 33 -10.52 -5.40 1.76
N GLU A 34 -9.91 -5.84 0.65
CA GLU A 34 -8.47 -6.12 0.58
C GLU A 34 -7.63 -4.86 0.79
N ALA A 35 -8.00 -3.74 0.15
CA ALA A 35 -7.25 -2.50 0.27
C ALA A 35 -7.28 -1.91 1.68
N MET A 36 -8.41 -2.04 2.38
CA MET A 36 -8.63 -1.48 3.71
C MET A 36 -8.41 -2.49 4.84
N GLY A 37 -8.23 -3.77 4.53
CA GLY A 37 -8.04 -4.83 5.53
C GLY A 37 -9.32 -5.21 6.29
N TYR A 38 -10.49 -5.09 5.63
CA TYR A 38 -11.74 -5.65 6.11
C TYR A 38 -12.00 -7.03 5.50
N ASP A 39 -12.62 -7.91 6.27
CA ASP A 39 -13.25 -9.08 5.67
C ASP A 39 -14.45 -8.63 4.82
N VAL A 40 -14.60 -9.22 3.64
CA VAL A 40 -15.66 -8.83 2.68
C VAL A 40 -17.07 -8.96 3.27
N ASP A 41 -17.26 -9.96 4.15
CA ASP A 41 -18.56 -10.21 4.81
C ASP A 41 -18.80 -9.26 6.00
N ASP A 42 -17.76 -8.60 6.52
CA ASP A 42 -17.81 -7.69 7.65
C ASP A 42 -17.59 -6.22 7.25
N LEU A 43 -17.49 -5.93 5.94
CA LEU A 43 -17.33 -4.58 5.42
C LEU A 43 -18.63 -3.78 5.53
N PRO A 44 -18.70 -2.69 6.34
CA PRO A 44 -19.89 -1.85 6.44
C PRO A 44 -20.12 -1.07 5.14
N LEU A 45 -21.29 -1.26 4.49
CA LEU A 45 -21.54 -0.69 3.16
C LEU A 45 -22.08 0.76 3.20
N GLU A 46 -22.71 1.15 4.30
CA GLU A 46 -23.43 2.43 4.40
C GLU A 46 -22.60 3.60 4.92
N LEU A 47 -21.38 3.32 5.42
CA LEU A 47 -20.49 4.35 5.95
C LEU A 47 -19.59 4.90 4.87
N PRO A 48 -19.27 6.22 4.92
CA PRO A 48 -18.19 6.79 4.11
C PRO A 48 -16.87 6.05 4.34
N LEU A 49 -16.08 5.88 3.29
CA LEU A 49 -14.80 5.19 3.39
C LEU A 49 -13.85 5.86 4.40
N ILE A 50 -13.92 7.19 4.56
CA ILE A 50 -13.15 7.91 5.58
C ILE A 50 -13.53 7.45 7.00
N ASP A 51 -14.79 7.17 7.25
CA ASP A 51 -15.29 6.70 8.56
C ASP A 51 -14.90 5.23 8.82
N LEU A 52 -14.52 4.49 7.78
CA LEU A 52 -13.96 3.14 7.86
C LEU A 52 -12.43 3.14 8.04
N GLY A 53 -11.81 4.31 8.17
CA GLY A 53 -10.36 4.44 8.34
C GLY A 53 -9.57 4.46 7.05
N LEU A 54 -10.17 4.93 5.94
CA LEU A 54 -9.48 5.11 4.66
C LEU A 54 -8.33 6.11 4.81
N ASP A 55 -7.12 5.70 4.48
CA ASP A 55 -5.99 6.59 4.27
C ASP A 55 -5.76 6.89 2.77
N SER A 56 -4.78 7.74 2.49
CA SER A 56 -4.49 8.17 1.12
C SER A 56 -3.98 7.03 0.25
N LEU A 57 -3.16 6.14 0.79
CA LEU A 57 -2.59 5.01 0.05
C LEU A 57 -3.69 3.98 -0.28
N MET A 58 -4.53 3.66 0.69
CA MET A 58 -5.70 2.81 0.48
C MET A 58 -6.64 3.39 -0.58
N GLY A 59 -6.89 4.71 -0.53
CA GLY A 59 -7.72 5.40 -1.51
C GLY A 59 -7.17 5.34 -2.93
N MET A 60 -5.86 5.49 -3.08
CA MET A 60 -5.19 5.35 -4.38
C MET A 60 -5.23 3.89 -4.88
N ARG A 61 -5.00 2.91 -4.02
CA ARG A 61 -5.09 1.48 -4.38
C ARG A 61 -6.50 1.11 -4.85
N ILE A 62 -7.52 1.52 -4.10
CA ILE A 62 -8.93 1.30 -4.49
C ILE A 62 -9.22 1.94 -5.84
N LYS A 63 -8.87 3.24 -5.99
CA LYS A 63 -9.07 3.98 -7.25
C LYS A 63 -8.46 3.24 -8.43
N ASN A 64 -7.14 2.96 -8.36
CA ASN A 64 -6.40 2.37 -9.47
C ASN A 64 -6.93 1.00 -9.84
N ARG A 65 -7.23 0.16 -8.84
CA ARG A 65 -7.75 -1.18 -9.09
C ARG A 65 -9.16 -1.16 -9.67
N VAL A 66 -10.02 -0.28 -9.17
CA VAL A 66 -11.39 -0.09 -9.71
C VAL A 66 -11.34 0.40 -11.15
N GLU A 67 -10.51 1.39 -11.47
CA GLU A 67 -10.34 1.91 -12.83
C GLU A 67 -9.83 0.83 -13.80
N HIS A 68 -8.83 0.06 -13.37
CA HIS A 68 -8.25 -1.01 -14.16
C HIS A 68 -9.25 -2.17 -14.35
N ASP A 69 -9.77 -2.72 -13.26
CA ASP A 69 -10.60 -3.94 -13.31
C ASP A 69 -11.91 -3.73 -14.07
N PHE A 70 -12.50 -2.54 -13.94
CA PHE A 70 -13.77 -2.22 -14.62
C PHE A 70 -13.59 -1.43 -15.92
N SER A 71 -12.36 -1.08 -16.32
CA SER A 71 -12.04 -0.28 -17.52
C SER A 71 -12.85 1.01 -17.59
N ILE A 72 -13.03 1.71 -16.47
CA ILE A 72 -13.78 2.95 -16.36
C ILE A 72 -12.87 4.19 -16.39
N PRO A 73 -13.42 5.39 -16.72
CA PRO A 73 -12.67 6.64 -16.67
C PRO A 73 -12.11 6.93 -15.27
N PRO A 74 -11.01 7.73 -15.17
CA PRO A 74 -10.37 8.07 -13.91
C PRO A 74 -11.32 8.65 -12.87
N LEU A 75 -11.29 8.07 -11.65
CA LEU A 75 -12.06 8.52 -10.49
C LEU A 75 -11.28 9.58 -9.71
N GLN A 76 -11.99 10.42 -8.97
CA GLN A 76 -11.35 11.36 -8.04
C GLN A 76 -11.27 10.71 -6.65
N VAL A 77 -10.07 10.62 -6.06
CA VAL A 77 -9.87 10.06 -4.70
C VAL A 77 -10.74 10.76 -3.66
N GLN A 78 -10.90 12.07 -3.79
CA GLN A 78 -11.79 12.86 -2.93
C GLN A 78 -13.24 12.35 -2.97
N ALA A 79 -13.74 12.01 -4.16
CA ALA A 79 -15.10 11.47 -4.32
C ALA A 79 -15.24 10.08 -3.66
N LEU A 80 -14.20 9.26 -3.71
CA LEU A 80 -14.19 7.96 -3.02
C LEU A 80 -14.19 8.16 -1.50
N ARG A 81 -13.40 9.07 -0.98
CA ARG A 81 -13.25 9.30 0.46
C ARG A 81 -14.56 9.57 1.18
N ASP A 82 -15.37 10.46 0.61
CA ASP A 82 -16.61 10.93 1.22
C ASP A 82 -17.84 10.07 0.85
N ALA A 83 -17.65 9.11 -0.06
CA ALA A 83 -18.67 8.15 -0.48
C ALA A 83 -18.70 6.92 0.43
N SER A 84 -19.86 6.34 0.63
CA SER A 84 -20.00 5.00 1.22
C SER A 84 -19.61 3.94 0.19
N VAL A 85 -19.32 2.72 0.65
CA VAL A 85 -19.08 1.58 -0.26
C VAL A 85 -20.26 1.40 -1.21
N ALA A 86 -21.49 1.54 -0.71
CA ALA A 86 -22.72 1.47 -1.51
C ALA A 86 -22.78 2.58 -2.58
N ASP A 87 -22.36 3.81 -2.25
CA ASP A 87 -22.31 4.91 -3.22
C ASP A 87 -21.26 4.65 -4.31
N VAL A 88 -20.10 4.06 -3.95
CA VAL A 88 -19.05 3.68 -4.92
C VAL A 88 -19.55 2.55 -5.83
N ILE A 89 -20.23 1.55 -5.30
CA ILE A 89 -20.85 0.48 -6.09
C ILE A 89 -21.80 1.09 -7.13
N ALA A 90 -22.72 1.94 -6.72
CA ALA A 90 -23.68 2.57 -7.61
C ALA A 90 -23.00 3.43 -8.69
N LEU A 91 -21.92 4.14 -8.34
CA LEU A 91 -21.13 4.93 -9.28
C LEU A 91 -20.46 4.03 -10.34
N VAL A 92 -19.80 2.97 -9.91
CA VAL A 92 -19.09 2.04 -10.81
C VAL A 92 -20.08 1.31 -11.71
N GLU A 93 -21.21 0.80 -11.20
CA GLU A 93 -22.27 0.20 -12.00
C GLU A 93 -22.76 1.13 -13.11
N LYS A 94 -22.95 2.40 -12.78
CA LYS A 94 -23.35 3.43 -13.76
C LYS A 94 -22.28 3.63 -14.83
N LEU A 95 -21.00 3.78 -14.45
CA LEU A 95 -19.90 4.00 -15.40
C LEU A 95 -19.67 2.80 -16.31
N VAL A 96 -19.78 1.58 -15.78
CA VAL A 96 -19.71 0.33 -16.55
C VAL A 96 -20.85 0.26 -17.57
N ALA A 97 -22.09 0.61 -17.18
CA ALA A 97 -23.22 0.63 -18.11
C ALA A 97 -23.03 1.65 -19.23
N GLU A 98 -22.56 2.88 -18.88
CA GLU A 98 -22.28 3.93 -19.87
C GLU A 98 -21.16 3.54 -20.86
N ALA A 99 -20.12 2.84 -20.39
CA ALA A 99 -19.03 2.33 -21.23
C ALA A 99 -19.53 1.26 -22.21
N HIS A 100 -20.47 0.41 -21.79
CA HIS A 100 -21.10 -0.60 -22.66
C HIS A 100 -21.99 0.02 -23.73
N ASP A 101 -22.83 0.98 -23.36
CA ASP A 101 -23.72 1.65 -24.33
C ASP A 101 -22.90 2.41 -25.41
N ALA A 102 -21.73 2.97 -25.02
CA ALA A 102 -20.84 3.64 -25.97
C ALA A 102 -20.11 2.68 -26.93
N SER A 103 -19.90 1.43 -26.54
CA SER A 103 -19.27 0.40 -27.40
C SER A 103 -20.24 -0.17 -28.44
N ASP A 104 -21.53 -0.27 -28.12
CA ASP A 104 -22.57 -0.74 -29.08
C ASP A 104 -22.90 0.31 -30.16
N ASP A 105 -22.72 1.62 -29.86
CA ASP A 105 -22.95 2.70 -30.83
C ASP A 105 -21.73 2.97 -31.75
N SER A 106 -20.54 2.44 -31.47
CA SER A 106 -19.31 2.72 -32.23
C SER A 106 -19.19 1.95 -33.56
N ASP A 107 -20.06 0.98 -33.85
CA ASP A 107 -20.13 0.33 -35.17
C ASP A 107 -20.88 1.16 -36.25
N ALA A 108 -21.36 2.36 -35.90
CA ALA A 108 -22.22 3.15 -36.78
C ALA A 108 -21.76 4.57 -37.18
N ALA A 109 -20.64 5.16 -36.68
CA ALA A 109 -20.24 6.48 -37.15
C ALA A 109 -18.75 6.78 -36.92
N GLY A 110 -18.13 7.33 -38.00
CA GLY A 110 -16.74 7.81 -37.98
C GLY A 110 -16.58 9.12 -37.20
N ALA A 111 -15.38 9.29 -36.70
CA ALA A 111 -14.74 10.38 -36.02
C ALA A 111 -15.39 11.79 -36.08
N GLU A 112 -15.76 12.31 -34.91
CA GLU A 112 -15.76 13.74 -34.60
C GLU A 112 -15.30 13.94 -33.14
N GLU A 113 -14.37 14.88 -32.96
CA GLU A 113 -13.82 15.27 -31.64
C GLU A 113 -14.95 15.75 -30.72
N ALA A 114 -15.02 15.22 -29.51
CA ALA A 114 -15.93 15.64 -28.46
C ALA A 114 -15.30 16.73 -27.60
N PRO A 115 -16.03 17.82 -27.27
CA PRO A 115 -15.53 18.89 -26.42
C PRO A 115 -15.59 18.50 -24.93
N ALA A 116 -14.59 18.97 -24.18
CA ALA A 116 -14.51 18.82 -22.73
C ALA A 116 -15.79 19.33 -22.05
N ALA A 117 -16.51 18.42 -21.40
CA ALA A 117 -17.70 18.75 -20.62
C ALA A 117 -17.30 19.16 -19.21
N GLY A 118 -17.40 20.44 -18.91
CA GLY A 118 -17.39 20.98 -17.56
C GLY A 118 -18.61 20.49 -16.79
N ALA A 119 -18.41 19.78 -15.70
CA ALA A 119 -19.47 19.35 -14.82
C ALA A 119 -19.98 20.53 -13.99
N GLU A 120 -21.14 21.06 -14.34
CA GLU A 120 -21.91 21.95 -13.47
C GLU A 120 -22.51 21.09 -12.30
N SER A 121 -22.10 21.44 -11.10
CA SER A 121 -22.66 20.92 -9.87
C SER A 121 -24.12 21.38 -9.72
N THR A 122 -25.05 20.48 -9.93
CA THR A 122 -26.45 20.69 -9.51
C THR A 122 -26.61 20.31 -8.05
N SER A 123 -26.50 21.28 -7.17
CA SER A 123 -26.94 21.17 -5.79
C SER A 123 -28.48 21.11 -5.73
N GLY A 124 -29.00 19.92 -5.54
CA GLY A 124 -30.38 19.65 -5.22
C GLY A 124 -30.45 18.53 -4.19
N ARG A 125 -29.95 18.79 -2.99
CA ARG A 125 -30.04 17.85 -1.89
C ARG A 125 -31.23 18.26 -1.02
N GLU A 126 -32.29 17.48 -1.10
CA GLU A 126 -33.33 17.50 -0.05
C GLU A 126 -32.66 17.17 1.28
N ALA A 127 -33.03 17.89 2.34
CA ALA A 127 -32.56 17.72 3.70
C ALA A 127 -32.95 16.33 4.23
N GLY A 128 -32.12 15.33 3.93
CA GLY A 128 -32.14 14.03 4.56
C GLY A 128 -31.34 14.11 5.87
N VAL A 129 -31.83 13.43 6.88
CA VAL A 129 -31.29 13.21 8.22
C VAL A 129 -29.76 13.31 8.22
N ALA A 130 -29.21 14.19 9.05
CA ALA A 130 -27.75 14.31 9.26
C ALA A 130 -27.20 12.92 9.55
N LYS A 131 -26.44 12.34 8.64
CA LYS A 131 -25.66 11.11 8.89
C LYS A 131 -24.71 11.49 10.02
N GLN A 132 -24.89 10.88 11.21
CA GLN A 132 -23.92 11.00 12.29
C GLN A 132 -22.62 10.36 11.78
N GLY A 133 -21.59 11.15 11.55
CA GLY A 133 -20.26 10.66 11.23
C GLY A 133 -19.66 9.90 12.41
N ILE A 134 -18.68 9.06 12.12
CA ILE A 134 -17.91 8.33 13.13
C ILE A 134 -16.98 9.32 13.84
N ASN A 135 -16.99 9.36 15.19
CA ASN A 135 -16.18 10.30 15.96
C ASN A 135 -14.67 10.03 15.80
N VAL A 136 -14.26 8.75 15.94
CA VAL A 136 -12.89 8.30 15.71
C VAL A 136 -12.95 7.04 14.85
N PRO A 137 -12.52 7.10 13.59
CA PRO A 137 -12.54 5.93 12.71
C PRO A 137 -11.49 4.89 13.13
N PRO A 138 -11.60 3.63 12.68
CA PRO A 138 -10.60 2.58 12.91
C PRO A 138 -9.22 2.98 12.35
N ARG A 139 -8.18 2.82 13.18
CA ARG A 139 -6.81 3.30 12.92
C ARG A 139 -5.87 2.20 12.44
N ASP A 140 -6.12 0.95 12.87
CA ASP A 140 -5.28 -0.21 12.56
C ASP A 140 -6.13 -1.43 12.15
N ALA A 141 -5.46 -2.54 11.81
CA ALA A 141 -6.13 -3.76 11.35
C ALA A 141 -7.03 -4.37 12.43
N SER A 142 -6.61 -4.32 13.69
CA SER A 142 -7.35 -4.88 14.82
C SER A 142 -8.61 -4.08 15.09
N GLU A 143 -8.53 -2.75 15.05
CA GLU A 143 -9.71 -1.88 15.19
C GLU A 143 -10.69 -2.05 14.00
N ARG A 144 -10.19 -2.19 12.77
CA ARG A 144 -11.04 -2.45 11.60
C ARG A 144 -11.75 -3.79 11.70
N MET A 145 -11.05 -4.85 12.12
CA MET A 145 -11.67 -6.16 12.34
C MET A 145 -12.74 -6.09 13.44
N ALA A 146 -12.42 -5.50 14.59
CA ALA A 146 -13.37 -5.35 15.70
C ALA A 146 -14.60 -4.54 15.27
N PHE A 147 -14.39 -3.41 14.58
CA PHE A 147 -15.45 -2.51 14.12
C PHE A 147 -16.37 -3.16 13.09
N GLY A 148 -15.82 -3.81 12.08
CA GLY A 148 -16.59 -4.51 11.03
C GLY A 148 -17.37 -5.70 11.58
N THR A 149 -16.70 -6.54 12.40
CA THR A 149 -17.35 -7.68 13.03
C THR A 149 -18.48 -7.24 13.99
N TRP A 150 -18.26 -6.17 14.75
CA TRP A 150 -19.29 -5.54 15.57
C TRP A 150 -20.50 -5.12 14.72
N ALA A 151 -20.27 -4.35 13.66
CA ALA A 151 -21.33 -3.86 12.79
C ALA A 151 -22.17 -5.00 12.21
N THR A 152 -21.53 -6.10 11.84
CA THR A 152 -22.18 -7.28 11.27
C THR A 152 -23.01 -8.04 12.30
N VAL A 153 -22.45 -8.30 13.49
CA VAL A 153 -23.12 -9.12 14.52
C VAL A 153 -24.19 -8.36 15.26
N VAL A 154 -23.92 -7.09 15.62
CA VAL A 154 -24.88 -6.25 16.35
C VAL A 154 -25.92 -5.62 15.42
N GLY A 155 -25.62 -5.52 14.12
CA GLY A 155 -26.49 -4.94 13.10
C GLY A 155 -26.51 -3.40 13.10
N THR A 156 -25.62 -2.77 13.88
CA THR A 156 -25.40 -1.31 13.92
C THR A 156 -23.93 -1.02 14.13
N THR A 157 -23.42 0.04 13.50
CA THR A 157 -22.06 0.50 13.71
C THR A 157 -21.88 1.16 15.08
N ALA A 158 -20.69 1.05 15.66
CA ALA A 158 -20.29 1.88 16.80
C ALA A 158 -20.19 3.35 16.37
N GLY A 159 -20.33 4.29 17.30
CA GLY A 159 -20.20 5.72 17.01
C GLY A 159 -18.76 6.16 16.70
N GLY A 160 -17.79 5.35 17.09
CA GLY A 160 -16.35 5.47 16.87
C GLY A 160 -15.62 4.41 17.67
N VAL A 161 -14.32 4.22 17.42
CA VAL A 161 -13.56 3.17 18.12
C VAL A 161 -13.33 3.46 19.61
N THR A 162 -13.45 4.71 20.03
CA THR A 162 -13.27 5.16 21.42
C THR A 162 -14.61 5.43 22.14
N ASP A 163 -15.73 5.25 21.45
CA ASP A 163 -17.04 5.49 22.06
C ASP A 163 -17.48 4.29 22.90
N GLU A 164 -18.20 4.57 24.00
CA GLU A 164 -18.74 3.54 24.89
C GLU A 164 -19.75 2.64 24.16
N LEU A 165 -19.54 1.34 24.23
CA LEU A 165 -20.38 0.34 23.58
C LEU A 165 -21.67 0.09 24.40
N PRO A 166 -22.80 -0.12 23.74
CA PRO A 166 -24.01 -0.50 24.41
C PRO A 166 -23.90 -1.91 25.00
N ALA A 167 -24.58 -2.14 26.13
CA ALA A 167 -24.65 -3.46 26.72
C ALA A 167 -25.33 -4.45 25.77
N LEU A 168 -24.72 -5.61 25.57
CA LEU A 168 -25.21 -6.69 24.73
C LEU A 168 -25.88 -7.79 25.59
N ASP A 169 -26.81 -8.52 25.00
CA ASP A 169 -27.28 -9.78 25.58
C ASP A 169 -26.28 -10.92 25.40
N ASP A 170 -26.41 -11.98 26.20
CA ASP A 170 -25.43 -13.10 26.18
C ASP A 170 -25.34 -13.79 24.82
N ALA A 171 -26.42 -13.89 24.05
CA ALA A 171 -26.40 -14.52 22.73
C ALA A 171 -25.63 -13.71 21.72
N THR A 172 -25.74 -12.38 21.77
CA THR A 172 -24.98 -11.45 20.91
C THR A 172 -23.51 -11.45 21.30
N VAL A 173 -23.19 -11.47 22.61
CA VAL A 173 -21.79 -11.59 23.09
C VAL A 173 -21.15 -12.88 22.60
N ASP A 174 -21.83 -14.02 22.73
CA ASP A 174 -21.32 -15.31 22.27
C ASP A 174 -21.13 -15.33 20.74
N ALA A 175 -22.05 -14.74 19.97
CA ALA A 175 -21.94 -14.64 18.52
C ALA A 175 -20.76 -13.74 18.11
N LEU A 176 -20.55 -12.62 18.80
CA LEU A 176 -19.43 -11.70 18.54
C LEU A 176 -18.09 -12.37 18.86
N ALA A 177 -17.97 -13.03 20.00
CA ALA A 177 -16.78 -13.77 20.39
C ALA A 177 -16.44 -14.88 19.38
N ALA A 178 -17.45 -15.66 18.95
CA ALA A 178 -17.27 -16.72 17.97
C ALA A 178 -16.80 -16.16 16.61
N ARG A 179 -17.37 -15.06 16.13
CA ARG A 179 -16.98 -14.46 14.85
C ARG A 179 -15.60 -13.82 14.91
N LEU A 180 -15.26 -13.13 16.01
CA LEU A 180 -13.93 -12.59 16.22
C LEU A 180 -12.88 -13.71 16.27
N SER A 181 -13.19 -14.82 16.94
CA SER A 181 -12.30 -15.99 16.98
C SER A 181 -12.06 -16.58 15.58
N GLU A 182 -13.12 -16.70 14.78
CA GLU A 182 -13.01 -17.16 13.39
C GLU A 182 -12.13 -16.23 12.54
N ARG A 183 -12.33 -14.91 12.67
CA ARG A 183 -11.59 -13.89 11.90
C ARG A 183 -10.12 -13.77 12.32
N ALA A 184 -9.86 -13.76 13.63
CA ALA A 184 -8.51 -13.66 14.17
C ALA A 184 -7.73 -14.98 14.10
N GLY A 185 -8.40 -16.11 13.87
CA GLY A 185 -7.77 -17.44 13.97
C GLY A 185 -7.30 -17.76 15.40
N ALA A 186 -7.94 -17.19 16.42
CA ALA A 186 -7.55 -17.24 17.82
C ALA A 186 -8.77 -17.47 18.72
N ASP A 187 -8.57 -17.86 19.97
CA ASP A 187 -9.65 -18.07 20.94
C ASP A 187 -9.98 -16.75 21.65
N ILE A 188 -11.00 -16.04 21.15
CA ILE A 188 -11.55 -14.83 21.75
C ILE A 188 -12.80 -15.23 22.54
N THR A 189 -12.80 -14.97 23.83
CA THR A 189 -13.85 -15.46 24.72
C THR A 189 -15.00 -14.45 24.90
N ALA A 190 -16.16 -14.93 25.35
CA ALA A 190 -17.26 -14.08 25.75
C ALA A 190 -16.89 -13.11 26.90
N ASP A 191 -15.93 -13.51 27.76
CA ASP A 191 -15.46 -12.65 28.85
C ASP A 191 -14.56 -11.52 28.32
N ASP A 192 -13.77 -11.73 27.26
CA ASP A 192 -13.01 -10.69 26.58
C ASP A 192 -13.95 -9.65 25.97
N VAL A 193 -15.02 -10.09 25.31
CA VAL A 193 -16.03 -9.19 24.74
C VAL A 193 -16.75 -8.37 25.84
N ARG A 194 -17.07 -8.99 26.99
CA ARG A 194 -17.72 -8.28 28.12
C ARG A 194 -16.77 -7.31 28.83
N ALA A 195 -15.47 -7.54 28.78
CA ALA A 195 -14.48 -6.68 29.41
C ALA A 195 -14.18 -5.41 28.59
N ALA A 196 -14.54 -5.38 27.31
CA ALA A 196 -14.31 -4.25 26.43
C ALA A 196 -15.42 -3.20 26.59
N ASP A 197 -15.05 -1.97 26.96
CA ASP A 197 -15.97 -0.84 27.03
C ASP A 197 -16.10 -0.11 25.68
N THR A 198 -15.08 -0.26 24.80
CA THR A 198 -14.98 0.39 23.49
C THR A 198 -14.52 -0.62 22.42
N ILE A 199 -14.65 -0.24 21.14
CA ILE A 199 -14.05 -1.01 20.04
C ILE A 199 -12.52 -1.07 20.16
N ALA A 200 -11.89 0.01 20.65
CA ALA A 200 -10.44 0.03 20.87
C ALA A 200 -10.02 -1.00 21.94
N ASP A 201 -10.79 -1.15 23.03
CA ASP A 201 -10.51 -2.19 24.04
C ASP A 201 -10.68 -3.59 23.45
N LEU A 202 -11.71 -3.79 22.63
CA LEU A 202 -11.92 -5.08 21.96
C LEU A 202 -10.78 -5.38 20.99
N ALA A 203 -10.26 -4.37 20.29
CA ALA A 203 -9.10 -4.50 19.40
C ALA A 203 -7.82 -4.88 20.16
N GLU A 204 -7.66 -4.46 21.43
CA GLU A 204 -6.49 -4.86 22.25
C GLU A 204 -6.42 -6.38 22.42
N THR A 205 -7.57 -7.06 22.50
CA THR A 205 -7.59 -8.55 22.57
C THR A 205 -7.21 -9.22 21.25
N LEU A 206 -7.39 -8.51 20.11
CA LEU A 206 -7.09 -9.00 18.79
C LEU A 206 -5.64 -8.73 18.37
N ARG A 207 -5.03 -7.64 18.83
CA ARG A 207 -3.68 -7.19 18.44
C ARG A 207 -2.61 -8.28 18.54
N PRO A 208 -2.51 -9.06 19.62
CA PRO A 208 -1.51 -10.14 19.74
C PRO A 208 -1.62 -11.20 18.64
N HIS A 209 -2.79 -11.30 18.00
CA HIS A 209 -3.08 -12.32 16.99
C HIS A 209 -3.03 -11.78 15.56
N LEU A 210 -3.21 -10.48 15.37
CA LEU A 210 -3.32 -9.85 14.06
C LEU A 210 -2.12 -8.96 13.71
N GLU A 211 -1.57 -8.29 14.73
CA GLU A 211 -0.49 -7.36 14.52
C GLU A 211 0.84 -8.05 14.71
N VAL A 212 1.66 -7.90 13.70
CA VAL A 212 3.00 -8.45 13.70
C VAL A 212 3.87 -7.56 14.58
N GLU A 213 4.50 -8.13 15.59
CA GLU A 213 5.38 -7.44 16.51
C GLU A 213 6.56 -6.79 15.77
N VAL A 214 6.87 -5.53 16.13
CA VAL A 214 8.04 -4.82 15.63
C VAL A 214 9.09 -4.78 16.72
N GLU A 215 10.16 -5.55 16.52
CA GLU A 215 11.31 -5.60 17.40
C GLU A 215 12.41 -4.65 16.91
N GLY A 216 12.53 -3.50 17.53
CA GLY A 216 13.48 -2.48 17.08
C GLY A 216 13.12 -1.94 15.69
N ASN A 217 13.86 -2.34 14.66
CA ASN A 217 13.61 -1.95 13.26
C ASN A 217 13.00 -3.08 12.43
N ILE A 218 12.74 -4.23 13.03
CA ILE A 218 12.31 -5.43 12.32
C ILE A 218 10.87 -5.78 12.67
N ARG A 219 10.05 -5.90 11.65
CA ARG A 219 8.73 -6.51 11.72
C ARG A 219 8.88 -7.99 11.41
N VAL A 220 8.53 -8.83 12.34
CA VAL A 220 8.61 -10.29 12.16
C VAL A 220 7.39 -10.78 11.38
N LEU A 221 7.47 -10.79 10.03
CA LEU A 221 6.37 -11.30 9.19
C LEU A 221 6.23 -12.82 9.30
N ARG A 222 7.35 -13.52 9.49
CA ARG A 222 7.41 -14.95 9.84
C ARG A 222 8.73 -15.24 10.50
N GLU A 223 8.66 -15.77 11.74
CA GLU A 223 9.83 -16.27 12.46
C GLU A 223 10.51 -17.42 11.72
N ARG A 224 11.79 -17.64 12.00
CA ARG A 224 12.50 -18.82 11.52
C ARG A 224 11.89 -20.09 12.12
N PRO A 225 11.25 -20.96 11.31
CA PRO A 225 10.74 -22.23 11.82
C PRO A 225 11.87 -23.11 12.35
N GLU A 226 11.59 -23.91 13.39
CA GLU A 226 12.55 -24.84 13.96
C GLU A 226 13.06 -25.81 12.88
N GLY A 227 14.38 -25.91 12.76
CA GLY A 227 15.04 -26.76 11.76
C GLY A 227 15.08 -26.19 10.34
N SER A 228 14.57 -25.00 10.09
CA SER A 228 14.67 -24.36 8.77
C SER A 228 16.12 -24.03 8.41
N THR A 229 16.54 -24.46 7.21
CA THR A 229 17.84 -24.12 6.60
C THR A 229 17.73 -23.04 5.52
N LYS A 230 16.53 -22.61 5.22
CA LYS A 230 16.25 -21.62 4.18
C LYS A 230 16.91 -20.27 4.48
N PRO A 231 17.36 -19.54 3.43
CA PRO A 231 17.76 -18.14 3.55
C PRO A 231 16.65 -17.29 4.20
N ALA A 232 17.04 -16.30 4.99
CA ALA A 232 16.11 -15.31 5.50
C ALA A 232 15.82 -14.25 4.43
N VAL A 233 14.56 -13.86 4.27
CA VAL A 233 14.12 -12.81 3.34
C VAL A 233 13.88 -11.53 4.13
N PHE A 234 14.60 -10.46 3.79
CA PHE A 234 14.44 -9.13 4.38
C PHE A 234 13.82 -8.18 3.35
N LEU A 235 12.68 -7.60 3.69
CA LEU A 235 11.89 -6.74 2.80
C LEU A 235 11.83 -5.32 3.38
N PHE A 236 12.47 -4.38 2.70
CA PHE A 236 12.62 -3.00 3.16
C PHE A 236 11.39 -2.16 2.80
N HIS A 237 11.00 -1.29 3.73
CA HIS A 237 9.83 -0.42 3.59
C HIS A 237 9.84 0.43 2.32
N PRO A 238 8.70 0.70 1.66
CA PRO A 238 8.60 1.67 0.59
C PRO A 238 8.71 3.11 1.09
N ALA A 239 8.75 4.08 0.18
CA ALA A 239 8.79 5.50 0.53
C ALA A 239 7.66 5.89 1.48
N GLY A 240 8.01 6.49 2.62
CA GLY A 240 7.08 6.94 3.67
C GLY A 240 6.26 5.84 4.34
N GLY A 241 6.39 4.58 3.89
CA GLY A 241 5.53 3.48 4.31
C GLY A 241 6.12 2.54 5.35
N SER A 242 5.39 1.49 5.63
CA SER A 242 5.74 0.39 6.53
C SER A 242 5.98 -0.89 5.72
N SER A 243 6.81 -1.77 6.25
CA SER A 243 7.03 -3.11 5.71
C SER A 243 5.83 -4.05 5.85
N ALA A 244 4.76 -3.61 6.52
CA ALA A 244 3.49 -4.36 6.58
C ALA A 244 2.89 -4.65 5.19
N VAL A 245 3.21 -3.83 4.18
CA VAL A 245 2.81 -4.03 2.78
C VAL A 245 3.20 -5.40 2.23
N TYR A 246 4.20 -6.06 2.80
CA TYR A 246 4.67 -7.37 2.37
C TYR A 246 3.97 -8.56 3.05
N GLN A 247 2.96 -8.34 3.89
CA GLN A 247 2.18 -9.44 4.47
C GLN A 247 1.57 -10.39 3.40
N PRO A 248 1.00 -9.88 2.28
CA PRO A 248 0.53 -10.75 1.21
C PRO A 248 1.65 -11.63 0.62
N LEU A 249 2.83 -11.06 0.35
CA LEU A 249 3.98 -11.81 -0.15
C LEU A 249 4.43 -12.88 0.86
N ALA A 250 4.57 -12.53 2.13
CA ALA A 250 4.98 -13.45 3.16
C ALA A 250 4.06 -14.68 3.27
N ARG A 251 2.75 -14.51 3.03
CA ARG A 251 1.78 -15.63 3.01
C ARG A 251 1.93 -16.54 1.80
N ARG A 252 2.53 -16.07 0.70
CA ARG A 252 2.75 -16.83 -0.54
C ARG A 252 4.04 -17.63 -0.54
N LEU A 253 5.01 -17.22 0.28
CA LEU A 253 6.27 -17.93 0.41
C LEU A 253 6.09 -19.26 1.17
N PRO A 254 6.94 -20.28 0.89
CA PRO A 254 6.93 -21.55 1.62
C PRO A 254 6.98 -21.34 3.13
N ALA A 255 6.26 -22.18 3.89
CA ALA A 255 6.07 -22.00 5.32
C ALA A 255 7.36 -22.10 6.14
N ASP A 256 8.41 -22.71 5.61
CA ASP A 256 9.72 -22.88 6.23
C ASP A 256 10.70 -21.71 5.97
N VAL A 257 10.28 -20.68 5.22
CA VAL A 257 11.09 -19.49 4.92
C VAL A 257 10.87 -18.44 6.00
N PRO A 258 11.92 -17.96 6.70
CA PRO A 258 11.82 -16.83 7.61
C PRO A 258 11.72 -15.53 6.82
N VAL A 259 10.77 -14.64 7.19
CA VAL A 259 10.48 -13.39 6.48
C VAL A 259 10.42 -12.23 7.47
N TYR A 260 11.23 -11.23 7.21
CA TYR A 260 11.37 -10.05 8.05
C TYR A 260 11.12 -8.78 7.24
N GLY A 261 10.23 -7.93 7.71
CA GLY A 261 10.07 -6.59 7.23
C GLY A 261 11.04 -5.63 7.93
N VAL A 262 11.63 -4.71 7.20
CA VAL A 262 12.52 -3.69 7.76
C VAL A 262 11.79 -2.35 7.77
N GLU A 263 11.58 -1.81 8.97
CA GLU A 263 10.78 -0.60 9.20
C GLU A 263 11.58 0.69 8.96
N ARG A 264 10.84 1.75 8.65
CA ARG A 264 11.40 3.07 8.31
C ARG A 264 12.16 3.70 9.48
N ARG A 265 13.30 4.31 9.14
CA ARG A 265 14.07 5.21 9.98
C ARG A 265 14.26 6.56 9.30
N GLU A 266 14.47 7.60 10.06
CA GLU A 266 14.93 8.90 9.55
C GLU A 266 16.43 8.88 9.22
N GLY A 267 16.86 9.79 8.36
CA GLY A 267 18.25 9.96 7.96
C GLY A 267 18.51 9.66 6.49
N GLU A 268 19.77 9.80 6.10
CA GLU A 268 20.25 9.50 4.75
C GLU A 268 20.22 7.99 4.46
N LEU A 269 20.15 7.60 3.17
CA LEU A 269 20.08 6.19 2.75
C LEU A 269 21.20 5.34 3.38
N THR A 270 22.43 5.85 3.38
CA THR A 270 23.62 5.18 3.92
C THR A 270 23.51 4.94 5.43
N ASP A 271 23.03 5.93 6.18
CA ASP A 271 22.91 5.84 7.63
C ASP A 271 21.78 4.90 8.04
N ARG A 272 20.68 4.92 7.29
CA ARG A 272 19.58 3.96 7.48
C ARG A 272 20.05 2.53 7.23
N ALA A 273 20.74 2.28 6.12
CA ALA A 273 21.28 0.96 5.79
C ALA A 273 22.21 0.46 6.89
N ALA A 274 23.15 1.30 7.36
CA ALA A 274 24.07 0.96 8.44
C ALA A 274 23.37 0.56 9.73
N ALA A 275 22.25 1.19 10.05
CA ALA A 275 21.49 0.92 11.27
C ALA A 275 20.76 -0.44 11.28
N TYR A 276 20.61 -1.09 10.12
CA TYR A 276 19.94 -2.39 9.99
C TYR A 276 20.91 -3.58 10.02
N LEU A 277 22.21 -3.35 9.86
CA LEU A 277 23.19 -4.43 9.65
C LEU A 277 23.26 -5.43 10.79
N ASP A 278 23.18 -4.96 12.04
CA ASP A 278 23.23 -5.85 13.20
C ASP A 278 21.95 -6.70 13.31
N ASP A 279 20.78 -6.09 13.09
CA ASP A 279 19.50 -6.79 13.06
C ASP A 279 19.48 -7.90 11.99
N ILE A 280 20.03 -7.60 10.81
CA ILE A 280 20.12 -8.55 9.69
C ILE A 280 21.08 -9.67 10.04
N ARG A 281 22.25 -9.35 10.60
CA ARG A 281 23.26 -10.35 11.00
C ARG A 281 22.72 -11.36 12.02
N ASP A 282 22.02 -10.87 13.03
CA ASP A 282 21.47 -11.70 14.09
C ASP A 282 20.43 -12.68 13.54
N ARG A 283 19.55 -12.22 12.63
CA ARG A 283 18.48 -13.04 12.05
C ARG A 283 18.92 -13.90 10.86
N ALA A 284 20.02 -13.56 10.22
CA ALA A 284 20.64 -14.40 9.19
C ALA A 284 21.11 -15.74 9.79
N ASP A 285 21.57 -15.74 11.06
CA ASP A 285 22.01 -16.93 11.78
C ASP A 285 23.11 -17.71 11.00
N GLY A 286 24.06 -16.94 10.40
CA GLY A 286 25.17 -17.49 9.63
C GLY A 286 24.80 -18.11 8.29
N ARG A 287 23.60 -17.88 7.78
CA ARG A 287 23.09 -18.35 6.48
C ARG A 287 23.03 -17.23 5.48
N PRO A 288 22.98 -17.54 4.16
CA PRO A 288 22.71 -16.56 3.14
C PRO A 288 21.38 -15.82 3.39
N VAL A 289 21.29 -14.59 2.90
CA VAL A 289 20.09 -13.77 2.99
C VAL A 289 19.62 -13.35 1.60
N ILE A 290 18.31 -13.10 1.48
CA ILE A 290 17.71 -12.42 0.34
C ILE A 290 17.28 -11.03 0.82
N LEU A 291 17.70 -10.00 0.09
CA LEU A 291 17.33 -8.62 0.38
C LEU A 291 16.41 -8.11 -0.73
N GLY A 292 15.33 -7.43 -0.37
CA GLY A 292 14.45 -6.91 -1.40
C GLY A 292 13.55 -5.79 -0.89
N GLY A 293 12.82 -5.17 -1.81
CA GLY A 293 11.86 -4.16 -1.45
C GLY A 293 11.16 -3.53 -2.65
N TRP A 294 10.05 -2.89 -2.36
CA TRP A 294 9.24 -2.19 -3.33
C TRP A 294 9.64 -0.72 -3.38
N SER A 295 9.78 -0.17 -4.60
CA SER A 295 10.06 1.25 -4.79
C SER A 295 11.35 1.67 -4.06
N PHE A 296 11.29 2.63 -3.15
CA PHE A 296 12.40 3.05 -2.28
C PHE A 296 13.05 1.88 -1.54
N GLY A 297 12.26 0.90 -1.11
CA GLY A 297 12.74 -0.27 -0.37
C GLY A 297 13.76 -1.09 -1.14
N GLY A 298 13.65 -1.17 -2.46
CA GLY A 298 14.64 -1.87 -3.29
C GLY A 298 15.99 -1.14 -3.33
N ALA A 299 15.99 0.20 -3.39
CA ALA A 299 17.22 0.99 -3.32
C ALA A 299 17.91 0.84 -1.94
N LEU A 300 17.10 0.80 -0.87
CA LEU A 300 17.60 0.57 0.48
C LEU A 300 18.16 -0.85 0.65
N ALA A 301 17.50 -1.87 0.08
CA ALA A 301 18.01 -3.25 0.03
C ALA A 301 19.37 -3.32 -0.67
N TYR A 302 19.51 -2.58 -1.78
CA TYR A 302 20.76 -2.55 -2.54
C TYR A 302 21.88 -1.84 -1.77
N GLU A 303 21.60 -0.73 -1.08
CA GLU A 303 22.57 -0.06 -0.20
C GLU A 303 23.01 -0.97 0.94
N VAL A 304 22.10 -1.73 1.54
CA VAL A 304 22.43 -2.73 2.57
C VAL A 304 23.33 -3.82 2.00
N ALA A 305 23.01 -4.35 0.81
CA ALA A 305 23.86 -5.33 0.14
C ALA A 305 25.28 -4.78 -0.10
N HIS A 306 25.39 -3.52 -0.54
CA HIS A 306 26.66 -2.84 -0.71
C HIS A 306 27.48 -2.79 0.60
N GLN A 307 26.84 -2.46 1.73
CA GLN A 307 27.51 -2.40 3.02
C GLN A 307 27.82 -3.77 3.64
N LEU A 308 27.09 -4.81 3.24
CA LEU A 308 27.31 -6.18 3.71
C LEU A 308 28.50 -6.88 3.02
N ARG A 309 29.02 -6.40 1.88
CA ARG A 309 30.08 -7.05 1.11
C ARG A 309 31.27 -7.56 1.93
N ASP A 310 31.71 -6.77 2.89
CA ASP A 310 32.88 -7.10 3.72
C ASP A 310 32.49 -7.65 5.11
N SER A 311 31.20 -7.92 5.34
CA SER A 311 30.67 -8.32 6.66
C SER A 311 30.72 -9.81 6.94
N GLY A 312 30.98 -10.63 5.91
CA GLY A 312 30.91 -12.09 5.98
C GLY A 312 29.50 -12.67 5.90
N ILE A 313 28.49 -11.82 5.64
CA ILE A 313 27.12 -12.24 5.32
C ILE A 313 27.02 -12.42 3.82
N ASP A 314 26.58 -13.59 3.37
CA ASP A 314 26.33 -13.90 1.99
C ASP A 314 24.93 -13.38 1.57
N VAL A 315 24.90 -12.48 0.58
CA VAL A 315 23.64 -12.00 -0.03
C VAL A 315 23.42 -12.83 -1.30
N ALA A 316 22.51 -13.79 -1.23
CA ALA A 316 22.28 -14.74 -2.31
C ALA A 316 21.46 -14.17 -3.47
N GLN A 317 20.62 -13.17 -3.21
CA GLN A 317 19.74 -12.55 -4.22
C GLN A 317 19.28 -11.16 -3.76
N ILE A 318 19.16 -10.23 -4.72
CA ILE A 318 18.44 -8.96 -4.52
C ILE A 318 17.15 -9.00 -5.32
N VAL A 319 16.03 -8.63 -4.67
CA VAL A 319 14.67 -8.64 -5.24
C VAL A 319 14.12 -7.22 -5.27
N LEU A 320 13.96 -6.66 -6.46
CA LEU A 320 13.48 -5.31 -6.69
C LEU A 320 12.03 -5.37 -7.19
N LEU A 321 11.09 -4.83 -6.41
CA LEU A 321 9.70 -4.69 -6.82
C LEU A 321 9.49 -3.27 -7.35
N ASP A 322 9.53 -3.13 -8.67
CA ASP A 322 9.43 -1.88 -9.41
C ASP A 322 10.26 -0.72 -8.82
N THR A 323 11.45 -1.06 -8.35
CA THR A 323 12.47 -0.08 -7.97
C THR A 323 13.13 0.43 -9.23
N VAL A 324 12.72 1.60 -9.68
CA VAL A 324 13.11 2.13 -10.98
C VAL A 324 13.59 3.56 -10.86
N GLN A 325 14.52 3.95 -11.73
CA GLN A 325 14.99 5.32 -11.87
C GLN A 325 14.73 5.83 -13.29
N PRO A 326 14.10 7.01 -13.42
CA PRO A 326 14.01 7.67 -14.71
C PRO A 326 15.40 7.98 -15.27
N SER A 327 15.59 7.77 -16.57
CA SER A 327 16.83 8.10 -17.28
C SER A 327 17.07 9.61 -17.33
N GLU A 328 16.01 10.41 -17.32
CA GLU A 328 16.08 11.87 -17.28
C GLU A 328 16.34 12.35 -15.84
N LYS A 329 17.47 13.04 -15.63
CA LYS A 329 17.78 13.67 -14.34
C LYS A 329 17.12 15.05 -14.25
N VAL A 330 16.49 15.32 -13.12
CA VAL A 330 15.93 16.64 -12.83
C VAL A 330 17.08 17.59 -12.48
N PRO A 331 17.14 18.79 -13.08
CA PRO A 331 18.12 19.80 -12.72
C PRO A 331 17.96 20.21 -11.25
N ASP A 332 19.06 20.33 -10.53
CA ASP A 332 19.06 20.90 -9.19
C ASP A 332 19.18 22.42 -9.27
N THR A 333 18.07 23.06 -9.64
CA THR A 333 17.97 24.52 -9.76
C THR A 333 16.84 25.09 -8.94
N PRO A 334 16.93 26.37 -8.51
CA PRO A 334 15.85 27.03 -7.77
C PRO A 334 14.50 26.97 -8.52
N GLU A 335 14.53 27.13 -9.83
CA GLU A 335 13.34 27.11 -10.67
C GLU A 335 12.64 25.74 -10.65
N GLU A 336 13.40 24.65 -10.69
CA GLU A 336 12.84 23.30 -10.59
C GLU A 336 12.36 23.01 -9.18
N MET A 337 13.06 23.47 -8.17
CA MET A 337 12.63 23.35 -6.78
C MET A 337 11.27 24.04 -6.56
N HIS A 338 11.10 25.27 -7.07
CA HIS A 338 9.82 25.98 -7.02
C HIS A 338 8.71 25.19 -7.76
N ALA A 339 8.98 24.78 -9.00
CA ALA A 339 8.02 24.04 -9.82
C ALA A 339 7.59 22.71 -9.16
N ARG A 340 8.50 21.98 -8.52
CA ARG A 340 8.21 20.76 -7.78
C ARG A 340 7.27 21.02 -6.62
N TRP A 341 7.58 22.01 -5.78
CA TRP A 341 6.74 22.33 -4.65
C TRP A 341 5.37 22.89 -5.04
N ASP A 342 5.29 23.64 -6.12
CA ASP A 342 4.01 24.07 -6.68
C ASP A 342 3.18 22.87 -7.17
N ARG A 343 3.79 21.87 -7.83
CA ARG A 343 3.13 20.61 -8.22
C ARG A 343 2.62 19.84 -6.99
N TYR A 344 3.43 19.75 -5.93
CA TYR A 344 3.02 19.12 -4.66
C TYR A 344 1.84 19.84 -4.01
N ALA A 345 1.85 21.15 -3.95
CA ALA A 345 0.75 21.94 -3.40
C ALA A 345 -0.54 21.77 -4.22
N ASP A 346 -0.43 21.79 -5.53
CA ASP A 346 -1.55 21.57 -6.44
C ASP A 346 -2.12 20.15 -6.31
N PHE A 347 -1.26 19.14 -6.20
CA PHE A 347 -1.66 17.77 -5.96
C PHE A 347 -2.36 17.62 -4.61
N ALA A 348 -1.80 18.17 -3.53
CA ALA A 348 -2.40 18.16 -2.20
C ALA A 348 -3.79 18.83 -2.18
N LYS A 349 -3.92 19.94 -2.90
CA LYS A 349 -5.20 20.67 -3.01
C LYS A 349 -6.25 19.87 -3.77
N ARG A 350 -5.89 19.23 -4.88
CA ARG A 350 -6.83 18.43 -5.69
C ARG A 350 -7.19 17.12 -5.03
N THR A 351 -6.19 16.44 -4.45
CA THR A 351 -6.36 15.09 -3.91
C THR A 351 -6.95 15.10 -2.51
N TYR A 352 -6.50 16.05 -1.66
CA TYR A 352 -6.85 16.08 -0.24
C TYR A 352 -7.62 17.31 0.19
N GLY A 353 -7.85 18.28 -0.71
CA GLY A 353 -8.47 19.57 -0.36
C GLY A 353 -7.56 20.45 0.52
N LEU A 354 -6.27 20.15 0.61
CA LEU A 354 -5.29 20.90 1.43
C LEU A 354 -4.67 22.04 0.64
N ASP A 355 -4.87 23.25 1.12
CA ASP A 355 -4.23 24.45 0.56
C ASP A 355 -2.88 24.69 1.27
N ILE A 356 -1.83 24.04 0.76
CA ILE A 356 -0.49 24.11 1.31
C ILE A 356 0.19 25.39 0.81
N PRO A 357 0.65 26.29 1.73
CA PRO A 357 1.40 27.47 1.32
C PRO A 357 2.81 27.07 0.87
N VAL A 358 3.24 27.57 -0.29
CA VAL A 358 4.62 27.40 -0.80
C VAL A 358 5.28 28.77 -0.94
N PRO A 359 5.87 29.32 0.12
CA PRO A 359 6.60 30.59 0.05
C PRO A 359 7.96 30.38 -0.65
N HIS A 360 8.06 30.75 -1.91
CA HIS A 360 9.29 30.62 -2.71
C HIS A 360 10.47 31.36 -2.07
N ASP A 361 10.24 32.51 -1.42
CA ASP A 361 11.28 33.23 -0.69
C ASP A 361 11.90 32.38 0.45
N LEU A 362 11.12 31.50 1.09
CA LEU A 362 11.62 30.60 2.11
C LEU A 362 12.45 29.46 1.48
N LEU A 363 11.97 28.91 0.35
CA LEU A 363 12.70 27.92 -0.42
C LEU A 363 14.06 28.46 -0.89
N ASP A 364 14.12 29.70 -1.38
CA ASP A 364 15.37 30.34 -1.81
C ASP A 364 16.36 30.57 -0.68
N GLN A 365 15.87 30.84 0.54
CA GLN A 365 16.71 31.17 1.69
C GLN A 365 17.14 29.93 2.52
N GLN A 366 16.29 28.94 2.64
CA GLN A 366 16.47 27.81 3.56
C GLN A 366 16.36 26.44 2.87
N GLY A 367 16.10 26.42 1.57
CA GLY A 367 15.91 25.19 0.81
C GLY A 367 14.65 24.40 1.21
N GLU A 368 14.57 23.17 0.75
CA GLU A 368 13.45 22.26 1.01
C GLU A 368 13.29 21.92 2.50
N GLU A 369 14.39 21.85 3.26
CA GLU A 369 14.37 21.60 4.71
C GLU A 369 13.60 22.69 5.48
N GLY A 370 13.82 23.96 5.12
CA GLY A 370 13.08 25.06 5.72
C GLY A 370 11.59 25.01 5.46
N LEU A 371 11.20 24.62 4.26
CA LEU A 371 9.79 24.44 3.90
C LEU A 371 9.16 23.25 4.62
N LEU A 372 9.85 22.11 4.69
CA LEU A 372 9.39 20.94 5.44
C LEU A 372 9.15 21.26 6.92
N THR A 373 10.08 21.99 7.54
CA THR A 373 9.91 22.45 8.94
C THR A 373 8.70 23.36 9.10
N MET A 374 8.47 24.28 8.15
CA MET A 374 7.28 25.14 8.15
C MET A 374 6.00 24.30 8.01
N LEU A 375 6.00 23.31 7.12
CA LEU A 375 4.85 22.43 6.91
C LEU A 375 4.55 21.60 8.17
N GLU A 376 5.54 21.06 8.85
CA GLU A 376 5.34 20.37 10.14
C GLU A 376 4.62 21.26 11.15
N GLN A 377 5.05 22.54 11.27
CA GLN A 377 4.42 23.50 12.15
C GLN A 377 3.00 23.87 11.70
N PHE A 378 2.79 24.04 10.39
CA PHE A 378 1.48 24.32 9.81
C PHE A 378 0.51 23.15 10.10
N LEU A 379 0.93 21.91 9.89
CA LEU A 379 0.15 20.73 10.12
C LEU A 379 -0.15 20.48 11.61
N ALA A 380 0.81 20.78 12.50
CA ALA A 380 0.60 20.70 13.93
C ALA A 380 -0.40 21.72 14.47
N THR A 381 -0.58 22.86 13.77
CA THR A 381 -1.50 23.94 14.16
C THR A 381 -2.81 23.93 13.39
N ALA A 382 -2.84 23.30 12.21
CA ALA A 382 -4.07 23.12 11.45
C ALA A 382 -5.00 22.17 12.23
N ASP A 383 -6.24 22.62 12.47
CA ASP A 383 -7.24 21.77 13.09
C ASP A 383 -7.52 20.59 12.16
N SER A 384 -6.92 19.45 12.48
CA SER A 384 -7.04 18.21 11.70
C SER A 384 -8.50 17.77 11.52
N THR A 385 -9.39 18.23 12.40
CA THR A 385 -10.83 17.97 12.32
C THR A 385 -11.53 18.75 11.20
N GLN A 386 -10.98 19.91 10.78
CA GLN A 386 -11.60 20.70 9.70
C GLN A 386 -11.32 20.10 8.31
N HIS A 387 -10.23 19.34 8.16
CA HIS A 387 -9.84 18.74 6.87
C HIS A 387 -10.07 17.22 6.82
N GLY A 388 -10.51 16.59 7.92
CA GLY A 388 -10.77 15.15 7.97
C GLY A 388 -9.54 14.28 7.71
N LEU A 389 -8.33 14.84 7.84
CA LEU A 389 -7.08 14.11 7.69
C LEU A 389 -6.50 13.79 9.07
N SER A 390 -6.17 12.53 9.29
CA SER A 390 -5.43 12.14 10.50
C SER A 390 -3.99 12.68 10.44
N GLY A 391 -3.39 12.99 11.58
CA GLY A 391 -1.97 13.38 11.65
C GLY A 391 -1.03 12.34 11.01
N GLY A 392 -1.43 11.07 10.98
CA GLY A 392 -0.69 9.99 10.33
C GLY A 392 -0.62 10.12 8.81
N VAL A 393 -1.68 10.61 8.14
CA VAL A 393 -1.65 10.82 6.67
C VAL A 393 -0.61 11.87 6.30
N LEU A 394 -0.56 12.95 7.06
CA LEU A 394 0.37 14.06 6.81
C LEU A 394 1.82 13.65 7.07
N GLU A 395 2.05 12.89 8.13
CA GLU A 395 3.38 12.32 8.41
C GLU A 395 3.82 11.35 7.32
N HIS A 396 2.92 10.50 6.82
CA HIS A 396 3.20 9.61 5.69
C HIS A 396 3.57 10.41 4.43
N GLN A 397 2.85 11.50 4.11
CA GLN A 397 3.16 12.34 2.95
C GLN A 397 4.53 13.02 3.09
N ARG A 398 4.85 13.56 4.27
CA ARG A 398 6.17 14.14 4.56
C ARG A 398 7.27 13.09 4.40
N ALA A 399 7.11 11.95 5.02
CA ALA A 399 8.07 10.86 4.97
C ALA A 399 8.28 10.34 3.54
N SER A 400 7.19 10.21 2.78
CA SER A 400 7.23 9.81 1.36
C SER A 400 7.98 10.83 0.51
N PHE A 401 7.73 12.13 0.71
CA PHE A 401 8.47 13.18 0.03
C PHE A 401 9.98 13.08 0.29
N VAL A 402 10.39 12.96 1.57
CA VAL A 402 11.81 12.86 1.96
C VAL A 402 12.46 11.64 1.31
N ASP A 403 11.81 10.47 1.37
CA ASP A 403 12.36 9.23 0.82
C ASP A 403 12.48 9.29 -0.71
N ASN A 404 11.51 9.87 -1.41
CA ASN A 404 11.57 10.06 -2.86
C ASN A 404 12.68 11.06 -3.25
N ARG A 405 12.91 12.11 -2.46
CA ARG A 405 14.04 13.04 -2.69
C ARG A 405 15.40 12.35 -2.57
N ILE A 406 15.55 11.40 -1.65
CA ILE A 406 16.77 10.58 -1.57
C ILE A 406 16.97 9.79 -2.88
N LEU A 407 15.91 9.18 -3.43
CA LEU A 407 15.99 8.47 -4.72
C LEU A 407 16.37 9.40 -5.88
N ASP A 408 15.79 10.58 -5.92
CA ASP A 408 16.03 11.57 -6.98
C ASP A 408 17.51 12.01 -7.07
N GLN A 409 18.17 12.06 -5.92
CA GLN A 409 19.57 12.47 -5.81
C GLN A 409 20.55 11.29 -5.87
N LEU A 410 20.05 10.06 -5.92
CA LEU A 410 20.85 8.86 -5.83
C LEU A 410 21.75 8.69 -7.07
N ASP A 411 23.05 8.51 -6.83
CA ASP A 411 24.00 8.05 -7.83
C ASP A 411 24.21 6.53 -7.68
N MET A 412 23.54 5.76 -8.55
CA MET A 412 23.62 4.30 -8.53
C MET A 412 25.02 3.76 -8.84
N THR A 413 25.90 4.53 -9.50
CA THR A 413 27.26 4.06 -9.85
C THR A 413 28.09 3.71 -8.63
N ARG A 414 27.74 4.21 -7.44
CA ARG A 414 28.35 3.84 -6.15
C ARG A 414 28.20 2.35 -5.82
N TRP A 415 27.24 1.66 -6.44
CA TRP A 415 26.91 0.26 -6.20
C TRP A 415 27.50 -0.69 -7.24
N ALA A 416 28.27 -0.21 -8.22
CA ALA A 416 28.80 -1.01 -9.33
C ALA A 416 29.68 -2.19 -8.89
N GLU A 417 30.13 -2.22 -7.63
CA GLU A 417 30.92 -3.33 -7.07
C GLU A 417 30.08 -4.42 -6.36
N VAL A 418 28.75 -4.30 -6.36
CA VAL A 418 27.85 -5.31 -5.79
C VAL A 418 27.66 -6.43 -6.83
N ASP A 419 28.34 -7.55 -6.61
CA ASP A 419 28.28 -8.74 -7.47
C ASP A 419 27.31 -9.75 -6.87
N VAL A 420 26.02 -9.49 -7.01
CA VAL A 420 24.91 -10.32 -6.50
C VAL A 420 23.84 -10.41 -7.60
N PRO A 421 23.26 -11.60 -7.86
CA PRO A 421 22.15 -11.73 -8.79
C PRO A 421 20.97 -10.81 -8.41
N VAL A 422 20.40 -10.13 -9.39
CA VAL A 422 19.30 -9.17 -9.19
C VAL A 422 18.11 -9.57 -10.05
N VAL A 423 16.92 -9.62 -9.45
CA VAL A 423 15.66 -9.69 -10.19
C VAL A 423 14.90 -8.38 -10.03
N LEU A 424 14.43 -7.83 -11.13
CA LEU A 424 13.54 -6.68 -11.19
C LEU A 424 12.16 -7.15 -11.64
N PHE A 425 11.19 -7.10 -10.73
CA PHE A 425 9.78 -7.22 -11.05
C PHE A 425 9.30 -5.86 -11.53
N ARG A 426 9.00 -5.76 -12.81
CA ARG A 426 8.71 -4.50 -13.49
C ARG A 426 7.22 -4.33 -13.75
N ALA A 427 6.59 -3.28 -13.19
CA ALA A 427 5.23 -2.88 -13.51
C ALA A 427 5.14 -2.36 -14.96
N GLU A 428 3.98 -2.44 -15.59
CA GLU A 428 3.76 -1.91 -16.95
C GLU A 428 3.99 -0.40 -17.03
N ARG A 429 3.62 0.32 -15.96
CA ARG A 429 3.75 1.78 -15.89
C ARG A 429 3.87 2.28 -14.44
N MET A 430 4.29 3.50 -14.29
CA MET A 430 4.16 4.24 -13.03
C MET A 430 2.71 4.70 -12.85
N HIS A 431 2.23 4.82 -11.63
CA HIS A 431 0.88 5.32 -11.36
C HIS A 431 0.75 6.82 -11.64
N ASP A 432 -0.45 7.26 -12.00
CA ASP A 432 -0.70 8.63 -12.47
C ASP A 432 -0.31 9.70 -11.44
N GLY A 433 -0.52 9.47 -10.15
CA GLY A 433 -0.13 10.41 -9.09
C GLY A 433 1.38 10.66 -9.02
N ALA A 434 2.22 9.63 -9.24
CA ALA A 434 3.67 9.81 -9.29
C ALA A 434 4.09 10.58 -10.56
N ILE A 435 3.46 10.29 -11.71
CA ILE A 435 3.72 11.01 -12.96
C ILE A 435 3.32 12.48 -12.84
N GLU A 436 2.23 12.77 -12.14
CA GLU A 436 1.78 14.14 -11.91
C GLU A 436 2.75 14.94 -11.04
N LEU A 437 3.26 14.31 -9.98
CA LEU A 437 4.26 14.92 -9.08
C LEU A 437 5.63 15.07 -9.76
N GLU A 438 6.06 14.03 -10.44
CA GLU A 438 7.34 13.96 -11.13
C GLU A 438 7.16 13.43 -12.56
N PRO A 439 6.91 14.32 -13.56
CA PRO A 439 6.55 13.95 -14.94
C PRO A 439 7.54 13.02 -15.65
N ARG A 440 8.81 12.98 -15.22
CA ARG A 440 9.84 12.08 -15.75
C ARG A 440 9.52 10.60 -15.52
N TYR A 441 8.66 10.27 -14.56
CA TYR A 441 8.20 8.90 -14.34
C TYR A 441 7.24 8.39 -15.43
N ALA A 442 6.81 9.24 -16.37
CA ALA A 442 6.08 8.80 -17.55
C ALA A 442 6.95 8.02 -18.55
N THR A 443 8.28 8.17 -18.48
CA THR A 443 9.24 7.52 -19.39
C THR A 443 10.35 6.86 -18.57
N ILE A 444 10.20 5.56 -18.30
CA ILE A 444 11.19 4.75 -17.58
C ILE A 444 11.62 3.64 -18.53
N ASP A 445 12.93 3.42 -18.65
CA ASP A 445 13.47 2.32 -19.43
C ASP A 445 13.03 0.96 -18.86
N GLU A 446 12.98 -0.06 -19.70
CA GLU A 446 12.51 -1.40 -19.36
C GLU A 446 13.27 -1.99 -18.17
N ASP A 447 14.58 -1.76 -18.12
CA ASP A 447 15.48 -2.20 -17.05
C ASP A 447 15.46 -1.31 -15.79
N GLY A 448 14.64 -0.25 -15.77
CA GLY A 448 14.58 0.70 -14.65
C GLY A 448 15.90 1.42 -14.36
N GLY A 449 16.84 1.43 -15.31
CA GLY A 449 18.18 2.01 -15.16
C GLY A 449 19.21 1.07 -14.51
N TRP A 450 18.84 -0.16 -14.17
CA TRP A 450 19.71 -1.10 -13.43
C TRP A 450 20.82 -1.73 -14.28
N SER A 451 20.63 -1.92 -15.60
CA SER A 451 21.66 -2.50 -16.49
C SER A 451 22.95 -1.68 -16.54
N ALA A 452 22.93 -0.44 -16.06
CA ALA A 452 24.15 0.38 -15.96
C ALA A 452 25.12 -0.11 -14.87
N ILE A 453 24.65 -0.88 -13.88
CA ILE A 453 25.43 -1.32 -12.71
C ILE A 453 25.28 -2.81 -12.38
N VAL A 454 24.34 -3.52 -12.99
CA VAL A 454 24.05 -4.93 -12.73
C VAL A 454 24.33 -5.73 -13.99
N ASP A 455 25.29 -6.67 -13.90
CA ASP A 455 25.63 -7.55 -15.03
C ASP A 455 24.66 -8.74 -15.15
N ASP A 456 24.15 -9.28 -14.03
CA ASP A 456 23.21 -10.40 -13.95
C ASP A 456 21.84 -9.89 -13.48
N LEU A 457 21.13 -9.22 -14.39
CA LEU A 457 19.81 -8.66 -14.17
C LEU A 457 18.73 -9.50 -14.86
N GLU A 458 17.87 -10.14 -14.08
CA GLU A 458 16.65 -10.75 -14.58
C GLU A 458 15.49 -9.74 -14.50
N ILE A 459 14.68 -9.62 -15.56
CA ILE A 459 13.49 -8.75 -15.57
C ILE A 459 12.25 -9.62 -15.72
N VAL A 460 11.32 -9.49 -14.77
CA VAL A 460 10.03 -10.18 -14.77
C VAL A 460 8.92 -9.14 -14.85
N HIS A 461 8.17 -9.17 -15.96
CA HIS A 461 7.07 -8.22 -16.15
C HIS A 461 5.82 -8.62 -15.36
N LEU A 462 5.23 -7.65 -14.69
CA LEU A 462 3.97 -7.76 -13.95
C LEU A 462 2.95 -6.82 -14.58
N CYS A 463 1.67 -7.21 -14.54
CA CYS A 463 0.59 -6.39 -15.04
C CYS A 463 0.25 -5.25 -14.08
N GLY A 464 -0.35 -4.18 -14.62
CA GLY A 464 -0.79 -3.04 -13.83
C GLY A 464 0.31 -2.02 -13.55
N ASP A 465 0.00 -1.10 -12.66
CA ASP A 465 0.91 -0.01 -12.32
C ASP A 465 1.76 -0.29 -11.06
N HIS A 466 2.63 0.65 -10.76
CA HIS A 466 3.54 0.62 -9.60
C HIS A 466 2.88 0.24 -8.27
N LEU A 467 1.62 0.63 -8.05
CA LEU A 467 0.90 0.33 -6.81
C LEU A 467 0.26 -1.06 -6.84
N ALA A 468 -0.18 -1.52 -8.00
CA ALA A 468 -0.91 -2.78 -8.16
C ALA A 468 -0.04 -4.03 -7.93
N ILE A 469 1.27 -3.96 -8.21
CA ILE A 469 2.15 -5.13 -8.19
C ILE A 469 2.39 -5.74 -6.81
N VAL A 470 2.09 -5.03 -5.74
CA VAL A 470 2.19 -5.55 -4.36
C VAL A 470 0.89 -6.21 -3.87
N ASP A 471 -0.14 -6.20 -4.72
CA ASP A 471 -1.44 -6.82 -4.48
C ASP A 471 -1.68 -8.04 -5.37
N GLU A 472 -2.75 -8.78 -5.13
CA GLU A 472 -3.18 -9.87 -6.00
C GLU A 472 -3.73 -9.33 -7.34
N PRO A 473 -3.50 -10.03 -8.44
CA PRO A 473 -2.82 -11.34 -8.55
C PRO A 473 -1.30 -11.27 -8.67
N GLU A 474 -0.70 -10.08 -8.83
CA GLU A 474 0.71 -9.93 -9.18
C GLU A 474 1.64 -10.37 -8.06
N ILE A 475 1.28 -10.12 -6.79
CA ILE A 475 2.11 -10.53 -5.65
C ILE A 475 2.22 -12.07 -5.54
N SER A 476 1.24 -12.82 -6.04
CA SER A 476 1.31 -14.28 -6.14
C SER A 476 2.36 -14.74 -7.16
N LYS A 477 2.56 -14.00 -8.27
CA LYS A 477 3.63 -14.29 -9.25
C LYS A 477 5.01 -14.07 -8.64
N VAL A 478 5.17 -12.96 -7.90
CA VAL A 478 6.39 -12.68 -7.13
C VAL A 478 6.67 -13.79 -6.12
N GLY A 479 5.65 -14.19 -5.36
CA GLY A 479 5.75 -15.26 -4.36
C GLY A 479 6.15 -16.59 -4.96
N SER A 480 5.61 -16.95 -6.13
CA SER A 480 5.95 -18.19 -6.84
C SER A 480 7.40 -18.17 -7.32
N TRP A 481 7.82 -17.11 -8.01
CA TRP A 481 9.21 -16.96 -8.48
C TRP A 481 10.21 -17.03 -7.31
N LEU A 482 9.94 -16.30 -6.24
CA LEU A 482 10.81 -16.27 -5.07
C LEU A 482 10.85 -17.62 -4.33
N GLY A 483 9.72 -18.35 -4.30
CA GLY A 483 9.63 -19.71 -3.78
C GLY A 483 10.53 -20.69 -4.55
N ASP A 484 10.46 -20.67 -5.87
CA ASP A 484 11.31 -21.50 -6.75
C ASP A 484 12.79 -21.18 -6.55
N ARG A 485 13.15 -19.89 -6.49
CA ARG A 485 14.54 -19.47 -6.26
C ARG A 485 15.08 -19.92 -4.90
N LEU A 486 14.26 -19.87 -3.85
CA LEU A 486 14.62 -20.36 -2.50
C LEU A 486 14.86 -21.87 -2.47
N ASP A 487 14.13 -22.64 -3.29
CA ASP A 487 14.34 -24.09 -3.42
C ASP A 487 15.63 -24.40 -4.17
N ASP A 488 15.98 -23.62 -5.20
CA ASP A 488 17.24 -23.73 -5.93
C ASP A 488 18.43 -23.44 -5.01
N LEU A 489 18.42 -22.35 -4.25
CA LEU A 489 19.45 -21.97 -3.29
C LEU A 489 19.68 -23.05 -2.21
N ASP A 490 18.61 -23.66 -1.71
CA ASP A 490 18.72 -24.78 -0.73
C ASP A 490 19.37 -26.02 -1.36
N THR A 491 19.08 -26.29 -2.62
CA THR A 491 19.68 -27.40 -3.37
C THR A 491 21.17 -27.15 -3.66
N GLU A 492 21.53 -25.92 -4.05
CA GLU A 492 22.92 -25.50 -4.28
C GLU A 492 23.77 -25.63 -2.98
N SER A 493 23.25 -25.18 -1.85
CA SER A 493 23.89 -25.28 -0.54
C SER A 493 24.14 -26.74 -0.12
N ARG A 494 23.23 -27.67 -0.43
CA ARG A 494 23.38 -29.09 -0.12
C ARG A 494 24.38 -29.80 -1.02
N ASN A 495 24.54 -29.37 -2.26
CA ASN A 495 25.46 -29.97 -3.23
C ASN A 495 26.90 -29.43 -3.08
N GLY A 496 27.09 -28.28 -2.43
CA GLY A 496 28.38 -27.65 -2.19
C GLY A 496 29.10 -28.09 -0.91
N GLN A 497 28.44 -28.87 -0.07
CA GLN A 497 28.99 -29.52 1.13
C GLN A 497 29.43 -30.96 0.83
#